data_f3942a6d8fe977b798c094fe8e052321
#
_entry.id   f3942a6d8fe977b798c094fe8e052321
#
_cell.length_a   1.000
_cell.length_b   1.000
_cell.length_c   1.000
_cell.angle_alpha   90.00
_cell.angle_beta   90.00
_cell.angle_gamma   90.00
#
_symmetry.space_group_name_H-M   'P 1'
#
loop_
_entity.id
_entity.type
_entity.pdbx_description
1 polymer ?
#
loop_
_entity_poly.entity_id
_entity_poly.type
_entity_poly.pdbx_seq_one_letter_code
_entity_poly.pdbx_strand_id
1 'polypeptide(L)'
;MKRLLFDLEGDGLKPTCFWCASIFDVDTRTMTEYGPKELDEAFKLLESADVLIGHHILGYDLPFLKSLYDVDLYDKGIVDTLVLSRLINPKQEGGHSLQAWGYRLKYPKIEHEDWSKYSKTMQYRCTSDVQLNFKVFRQL
;
A
#
# COMPACT_ATOMS: atom_id res chain seq x y z
N MET A 1 13.91 -10.07 11.41
CA MET A 1 13.60 -8.86 10.60
C MET A 1 12.11 -8.80 10.35
N LYS A 2 11.50 -7.65 10.57
CA LYS A 2 10.06 -7.45 10.38
C LYS A 2 9.82 -6.68 9.07
N ARG A 3 9.16 -7.34 8.12
CA ARG A 3 8.86 -6.77 6.81
C ARG A 3 7.34 -6.66 6.67
N LEU A 4 6.86 -5.44 6.51
CA LEU A 4 5.43 -5.18 6.38
C LEU A 4 5.11 -4.61 5.01
N LEU A 5 4.16 -5.22 4.33
CA LEU A 5 3.61 -4.74 3.06
C LEU A 5 2.27 -4.09 3.33
N PHE A 6 2.05 -2.88 2.85
CA PHE A 6 0.87 -2.12 3.25
C PHE A 6 0.33 -1.24 2.15
N ASP A 7 -0.91 -0.82 2.32
CA ASP A 7 -1.58 0.17 1.51
C ASP A 7 -2.48 1.03 2.39
N LEU A 8 -2.60 2.31 2.05
CA LEU A 8 -3.47 3.27 2.70
C LEU A 8 -4.44 3.82 1.67
N GLU A 9 -5.68 4.01 2.07
CA GLU A 9 -6.68 4.66 1.23
C GLU A 9 -7.01 6.03 1.78
N GLY A 10 -6.88 7.05 0.94
CA GLY A 10 -7.18 8.43 1.28
C GLY A 10 -8.41 8.95 0.56
N ASP A 11 -8.70 10.23 0.74
CA ASP A 11 -9.86 10.88 0.12
C ASP A 11 -9.60 11.39 -1.29
N GLY A 12 -8.45 11.09 -1.86
CA GLY A 12 -8.12 11.46 -3.24
C GLY A 12 -6.64 11.34 -3.56
N LEU A 13 -6.25 11.78 -4.76
CA LEU A 13 -4.87 11.75 -5.22
C LEU A 13 -3.97 12.71 -4.43
N LYS A 14 -4.55 13.80 -3.93
CA LYS A 14 -3.92 14.71 -2.98
C LYS A 14 -4.72 14.63 -1.69
N PRO A 15 -4.46 13.63 -0.84
CA PRO A 15 -5.34 13.38 0.30
C PRO A 15 -5.24 14.46 1.36
N THR A 16 -6.36 14.69 2.04
CA THR A 16 -6.41 15.49 3.26
C THR A 16 -6.47 14.62 4.49
N CYS A 17 -6.78 13.34 4.32
CA CYS A 17 -6.77 12.32 5.38
C CYS A 17 -6.66 10.93 4.77
N PHE A 18 -6.30 9.95 5.59
CA PHE A 18 -6.46 8.54 5.26
C PHE A 18 -7.71 7.98 5.95
N TRP A 19 -8.41 7.10 5.25
CA TRP A 19 -9.61 6.45 5.75
C TRP A 19 -9.33 5.10 6.38
N CYS A 20 -8.39 4.35 5.82
CA CYS A 20 -8.09 3.01 6.29
C CYS A 20 -6.72 2.55 5.84
N ALA A 21 -6.28 1.45 6.45
CA ALA A 21 -5.04 0.78 6.12
C ALA A 21 -5.23 -0.73 6.10
N SER A 22 -4.48 -1.41 5.26
CA SER A 22 -4.32 -2.86 5.31
C SER A 22 -2.83 -3.15 5.36
N ILE A 23 -2.41 -4.00 6.29
CA ILE A 23 -1.00 -4.30 6.53
C ILE A 23 -0.82 -5.81 6.56
N PHE A 24 0.13 -6.29 5.76
CA PHE A 24 0.47 -7.71 5.66
C PHE A 24 1.89 -7.93 6.15
N ASP A 25 2.02 -8.74 7.20
CA ASP A 25 3.33 -9.19 7.66
C ASP A 25 3.79 -10.32 6.75
N VAL A 26 4.82 -10.05 5.95
CA VAL A 26 5.32 -10.98 4.94
C VAL A 26 5.93 -12.22 5.58
N ASP A 27 6.49 -12.08 6.78
CA ASP A 27 7.20 -13.15 7.46
C ASP A 27 6.24 -14.11 8.20
N THR A 28 5.21 -13.57 8.83
CA THR A 28 4.21 -14.38 9.54
C THR A 28 2.98 -14.72 8.70
N ARG A 29 2.82 -14.07 7.53
CA ARG A 29 1.67 -14.23 6.63
C ARG A 29 0.36 -13.79 7.29
N THR A 30 0.40 -12.75 8.10
CA THR A 30 -0.76 -12.22 8.82
C THR A 30 -1.23 -10.90 8.21
N MET A 31 -2.50 -10.83 7.80
CA MET A 31 -3.14 -9.61 7.31
C MET A 31 -3.94 -8.95 8.43
N THR A 32 -3.75 -7.65 8.62
CA THR A 32 -4.56 -6.85 9.55
C THR A 32 -5.15 -5.65 8.84
N GLU A 33 -6.39 -5.33 9.21
CA GLU A 33 -7.15 -4.23 8.63
C GLU A 33 -7.45 -3.19 9.69
N TYR A 34 -7.36 -1.92 9.31
CA TYR A 34 -7.55 -0.79 10.22
C TYR A 34 -8.50 0.22 9.58
N GLY A 35 -9.60 0.51 10.26
CA GLY A 35 -10.55 1.55 9.87
C GLY A 35 -10.13 2.93 10.38
N PRO A 36 -10.98 3.95 10.17
CA PRO A 36 -10.63 5.33 10.52
C PRO A 36 -10.32 5.55 12.01
N LYS A 37 -10.92 4.77 12.88
CA LYS A 37 -10.70 4.90 14.33
C LYS A 37 -9.48 4.14 14.84
N GLU A 38 -8.83 3.38 13.98
CA GLU A 38 -7.74 2.49 14.34
C GLU A 38 -6.42 2.86 13.63
N LEU A 39 -6.39 4.01 12.94
CA LEU A 39 -5.21 4.42 12.18
C LEU A 39 -3.98 4.61 13.06
N ASP A 40 -4.14 5.08 14.30
CA ASP A 40 -3.01 5.23 15.22
C ASP A 40 -2.33 3.88 15.48
N GLU A 41 -3.11 2.82 15.61
CA GLU A 41 -2.58 1.46 15.79
C GLU A 41 -1.86 0.99 14.53
N ALA A 42 -2.43 1.29 13.35
CA ALA A 42 -1.79 0.98 12.08
C ALA A 42 -0.43 1.68 11.96
N PHE A 43 -0.36 2.96 12.30
CA PHE A 43 0.88 3.73 12.21
C PHE A 43 1.94 3.20 13.18
N LYS A 44 1.55 2.81 14.40
CA LYS A 44 2.46 2.18 15.35
C LYS A 44 3.03 0.86 14.84
N LEU A 45 2.18 0.07 14.19
CA LEU A 45 2.65 -1.18 13.58
C LEU A 45 3.69 -0.88 12.48
N LEU A 46 3.41 0.09 11.60
CA LEU A 46 4.35 0.47 10.55
C LEU A 46 5.68 0.98 11.13
N GLU A 47 5.63 1.75 12.22
CA GLU A 47 6.83 2.24 12.90
C GLU A 47 7.68 1.11 13.48
N SER A 48 7.09 -0.04 13.78
CA SER A 48 7.81 -1.21 14.31
C SER A 48 8.53 -2.02 13.24
N ALA A 49 8.33 -1.71 11.96
CA ALA A 49 8.92 -2.48 10.87
C ALA A 49 10.40 -2.18 10.67
N ASP A 50 11.15 -3.16 10.20
CA ASP A 50 12.50 -2.96 9.68
C ASP A 50 12.47 -2.57 8.21
N VAL A 51 11.53 -3.17 7.45
CA VAL A 51 11.36 -2.90 6.02
C VAL A 51 9.88 -2.69 5.73
N LEU A 52 9.59 -1.64 4.97
CA LEU A 52 8.26 -1.33 4.46
C LEU A 52 8.21 -1.60 2.96
N ILE A 53 7.16 -2.28 2.53
CA ILE A 53 6.95 -2.66 1.13
C ILE A 53 5.60 -2.10 0.69
N GLY A 54 5.55 -1.57 -0.53
CA GLY A 54 4.29 -1.10 -1.09
C GLY A 54 4.47 -0.63 -2.53
N HIS A 55 3.34 -0.37 -3.18
CA HIS A 55 3.34 0.09 -4.56
C HIS A 55 3.11 1.59 -4.60
N HIS A 56 4.09 2.35 -5.06
CA HIS A 56 4.06 3.81 -5.11
C HIS A 56 4.05 4.46 -3.72
N ILE A 57 4.60 3.80 -2.71
CA ILE A 57 4.62 4.35 -1.35
C ILE A 57 5.56 5.54 -1.21
N LEU A 58 6.62 5.61 -2.02
CA LEU A 58 7.54 6.76 -2.02
C LEU A 58 6.87 8.03 -2.55
N GLY A 59 5.89 7.90 -3.43
CA GLY A 59 5.21 9.03 -4.02
C GLY A 59 3.88 9.39 -3.37
N TYR A 60 3.32 8.51 -2.54
CA TYR A 60 2.01 8.74 -1.96
C TYR A 60 1.97 8.48 -0.45
N ASP A 61 2.03 7.23 -0.02
CA ASP A 61 1.79 6.85 1.39
C ASP A 61 2.78 7.52 2.34
N LEU A 62 4.08 7.41 2.07
CA LEU A 62 5.11 7.92 2.98
C LEU A 62 5.13 9.45 3.09
N PRO A 63 5.07 10.22 1.97
CA PRO A 63 5.04 11.67 2.06
C PRO A 63 3.80 12.20 2.79
N PHE A 64 2.62 11.61 2.54
CA PHE A 64 1.39 12.06 3.16
C PHE A 64 1.25 11.62 4.61
N LEU A 65 1.82 10.48 5.00
CA LEU A 65 1.93 10.12 6.42
C LEU A 65 2.74 11.18 7.17
N LYS A 66 3.84 11.64 6.59
CA LYS A 66 4.66 12.66 7.22
C LYS A 66 3.96 14.01 7.28
N SER A 67 3.38 14.47 6.16
CA SER A 67 2.78 15.80 6.08
C SER A 67 1.46 15.92 6.83
N LEU A 68 0.62 14.89 6.83
CA LEU A 68 -0.70 14.94 7.44
C LEU A 68 -0.72 14.46 8.90
N TYR A 69 0.14 13.53 9.27
CA TYR A 69 0.09 12.88 10.58
C TYR A 69 1.40 12.99 11.36
N ASP A 70 2.42 13.61 10.80
CA ASP A 70 3.76 13.71 11.39
C ASP A 70 4.36 12.33 11.71
N VAL A 71 4.05 11.35 10.86
CA VAL A 71 4.60 10.00 10.95
C VAL A 71 5.72 9.87 9.92
N ASP A 72 6.96 9.84 10.41
CA ASP A 72 8.15 9.74 9.57
C ASP A 72 8.66 8.30 9.55
N LEU A 73 8.55 7.65 8.40
CA LEU A 73 8.96 6.26 8.22
C LEU A 73 10.18 6.12 7.30
N TYR A 74 10.82 7.24 6.95
CA TYR A 74 11.95 7.22 6.01
C TYR A 74 13.23 6.60 6.57
N ASP A 75 13.29 6.33 7.87
CA ASP A 75 14.42 5.65 8.51
C ASP A 75 14.38 4.12 8.32
N LYS A 76 13.28 3.58 7.76
CA LYS A 76 13.12 2.16 7.49
C LYS A 76 13.77 1.77 6.17
N GLY A 77 14.04 0.48 5.97
CA GLY A 77 14.26 -0.05 4.62
C GLY A 77 12.96 0.11 3.82
N ILE A 78 13.05 0.58 2.59
CA ILE A 78 11.88 0.86 1.78
C ILE A 78 12.00 0.10 0.46
N VAL A 79 10.98 -0.70 0.13
CA VAL A 79 10.85 -1.40 -1.13
C VAL A 79 9.58 -0.90 -1.81
N ASP A 80 9.73 -0.05 -2.82
CA ASP A 80 8.61 0.43 -3.62
C ASP A 80 8.54 -0.41 -4.90
N THR A 81 7.50 -1.23 -5.01
CA THR A 81 7.37 -2.16 -6.13
C THR A 81 7.11 -1.46 -7.45
N LEU A 82 6.58 -0.23 -7.45
CA LEU A 82 6.49 0.55 -8.68
C LEU A 82 7.88 0.92 -9.19
N VAL A 83 8.75 1.38 -8.30
CA VAL A 83 10.14 1.73 -8.64
C VAL A 83 10.89 0.50 -9.13
N LEU A 84 10.80 -0.62 -8.41
CA LEU A 84 11.44 -1.88 -8.82
C LEU A 84 10.94 -2.36 -10.17
N SER A 85 9.64 -2.30 -10.42
CA SER A 85 9.06 -2.70 -11.70
C SER A 85 9.66 -1.90 -12.85
N ARG A 86 9.79 -0.58 -12.67
CA ARG A 86 10.39 0.31 -13.66
C ARG A 86 11.89 0.04 -13.88
N LEU A 87 12.60 -0.28 -12.81
CA LEU A 87 14.05 -0.56 -12.90
C LEU A 87 14.33 -1.89 -13.57
N ILE A 88 13.55 -2.91 -13.27
CA ILE A 88 13.76 -4.27 -13.79
C ILE A 88 13.38 -4.36 -15.26
N ASN A 89 12.28 -3.74 -15.66
CA ASN A 89 11.82 -3.75 -17.04
C ASN A 89 11.22 -2.39 -17.45
N PRO A 90 12.07 -1.39 -17.79
CA PRO A 90 11.58 -0.04 -18.11
C PRO A 90 10.59 0.01 -19.26
N LYS A 91 10.67 -0.94 -20.19
CA LYS A 91 9.82 -1.00 -21.39
C LYS A 91 8.68 -2.00 -21.26
N GLN A 92 8.27 -2.33 -20.03
CA GLN A 92 7.22 -3.31 -19.82
C GLN A 92 5.92 -2.90 -20.52
N GLU A 93 5.40 -3.80 -21.35
CA GLU A 93 4.15 -3.57 -22.06
C GLU A 93 2.99 -3.43 -21.07
N GLY A 94 2.13 -2.43 -21.30
CA GLY A 94 0.99 -2.15 -20.43
C GLY A 94 1.32 -1.29 -19.20
N GLY A 95 2.61 -1.03 -18.92
CA GLY A 95 3.04 -0.17 -17.83
C GLY A 95 3.26 -0.88 -16.51
N HIS A 96 3.39 -0.11 -15.44
CA HIS A 96 3.86 -0.56 -14.13
C HIS A 96 2.85 -0.33 -13.00
N SER A 97 1.68 0.20 -13.30
CA SER A 97 0.65 0.42 -12.28
C SER A 97 0.21 -0.89 -11.65
N LEU A 98 -0.34 -0.81 -10.44
CA LEU A 98 -0.87 -1.99 -9.77
C LEU A 98 -2.01 -2.61 -10.59
N GLN A 99 -2.81 -1.79 -11.27
CA GLN A 99 -3.86 -2.26 -12.18
C GLN A 99 -3.27 -3.06 -13.34
N ALA A 100 -2.18 -2.57 -13.97
CA ALA A 100 -1.51 -3.27 -15.05
C ALA A 100 -0.97 -4.62 -14.60
N TRP A 101 -0.36 -4.66 -13.42
CA TRP A 101 0.10 -5.91 -12.81
C TRP A 101 -1.07 -6.85 -12.50
N GLY A 102 -2.21 -6.31 -12.09
CA GLY A 102 -3.43 -7.09 -11.86
C GLY A 102 -3.87 -7.84 -13.10
N TYR A 103 -3.86 -7.19 -14.25
CA TYR A 103 -4.19 -7.83 -15.51
C TYR A 103 -3.19 -8.95 -15.86
N ARG A 104 -1.90 -8.70 -15.70
CA ARG A 104 -0.86 -9.70 -16.00
C ARG A 104 -0.95 -10.93 -15.10
N LEU A 105 -1.20 -10.73 -13.83
CA LEU A 105 -1.27 -11.80 -12.84
C LEU A 105 -2.66 -12.41 -12.71
N LYS A 106 -3.63 -11.94 -13.52
CA LYS A 106 -5.02 -12.39 -13.49
C LYS A 106 -5.66 -12.19 -12.12
N TYR A 107 -5.36 -11.06 -11.51
CA TYR A 107 -5.88 -10.64 -10.20
C TYR A 107 -6.34 -9.19 -10.33
N PRO A 108 -7.49 -8.94 -10.98
CA PRO A 108 -7.93 -7.58 -11.28
C PRO A 108 -8.20 -6.77 -10.01
N LYS A 109 -7.88 -5.48 -10.07
CA LYS A 109 -8.19 -4.55 -8.98
C LYS A 109 -9.69 -4.36 -8.86
N ILE A 110 -10.13 -4.16 -7.62
CA ILE A 110 -11.51 -3.82 -7.31
C ILE A 110 -11.71 -2.33 -7.54
N GLU A 111 -12.75 -1.96 -8.29
CA GLU A 111 -13.08 -0.57 -8.55
C GLU A 111 -13.78 0.05 -7.34
N HIS A 112 -13.57 1.34 -7.15
CA HIS A 112 -14.19 2.10 -6.08
C HIS A 112 -14.44 3.54 -6.57
N GLU A 113 -15.60 4.11 -6.26
CA GLU A 113 -16.01 5.41 -6.79
C GLU A 113 -16.11 6.50 -5.73
N ASP A 114 -16.57 6.18 -4.52
CA ASP A 114 -16.79 7.20 -3.49
C ASP A 114 -15.64 7.26 -2.47
N TRP A 115 -14.76 8.22 -2.66
CA TRP A 115 -13.59 8.46 -1.81
C TRP A 115 -13.86 9.48 -0.70
N SER A 116 -15.07 10.05 -0.64
CA SER A 116 -15.41 11.10 0.31
C SER A 116 -15.61 10.59 1.74
N LYS A 117 -15.78 9.29 1.90
CA LYS A 117 -16.02 8.66 3.21
C LYS A 117 -15.49 7.24 3.23
N TYR A 118 -15.25 6.75 4.45
CA TYR A 118 -14.89 5.34 4.65
C TYR A 118 -16.06 4.42 4.33
N SER A 119 -15.76 3.26 3.76
CA SER A 119 -16.75 2.19 3.54
C SER A 119 -16.06 0.83 3.64
N LYS A 120 -16.87 -0.21 3.86
CA LYS A 120 -16.34 -1.59 3.85
C LYS A 120 -15.83 -1.99 2.48
N THR A 121 -16.42 -1.48 1.41
CA THR A 121 -15.94 -1.70 0.05
C THR A 121 -14.55 -1.13 -0.13
N MET A 122 -14.31 0.07 0.39
CA MET A 122 -12.98 0.68 0.38
C MET A 122 -11.95 -0.17 1.13
N GLN A 123 -12.31 -0.67 2.33
CA GLN A 123 -11.44 -1.53 3.11
C GLN A 123 -11.13 -2.83 2.37
N TYR A 124 -12.14 -3.43 1.76
CA TYR A 124 -11.97 -4.64 0.96
C TYR A 124 -11.04 -4.41 -0.23
N ARG A 125 -11.19 -3.27 -0.91
CA ARG A 125 -10.30 -2.88 -2.01
C ARG A 125 -8.87 -2.69 -1.51
N CYS A 126 -8.69 -2.02 -0.38
CA CYS A 126 -7.39 -1.80 0.22
C CYS A 126 -6.68 -3.13 0.50
N THR A 127 -7.37 -4.07 1.15
CA THR A 127 -6.84 -5.40 1.43
C THR A 127 -6.54 -6.19 0.16
N SER A 128 -7.42 -6.10 -0.84
CA SER A 128 -7.21 -6.76 -2.13
C SER A 128 -5.98 -6.20 -2.85
N ASP A 129 -5.76 -4.88 -2.77
CA ASP A 129 -4.58 -4.25 -3.36
C ASP A 129 -3.30 -4.73 -2.67
N VAL A 130 -3.32 -4.92 -1.35
CA VAL A 130 -2.18 -5.47 -0.61
C VAL A 130 -1.90 -6.92 -1.06
N GLN A 131 -2.93 -7.73 -1.21
CA GLN A 131 -2.79 -9.10 -1.70
C GLN A 131 -2.20 -9.15 -3.11
N LEU A 132 -2.68 -8.29 -4.00
CA LEU A 132 -2.13 -8.15 -5.35
C LEU A 132 -0.67 -7.69 -5.28
N ASN A 133 -0.38 -6.70 -4.47
CA ASN A 133 0.99 -6.17 -4.33
C ASN A 133 1.95 -7.24 -3.81
N PHE A 134 1.50 -8.11 -2.93
CA PHE A 134 2.33 -9.23 -2.48
C PHE A 134 2.68 -10.17 -3.62
N LYS A 135 1.72 -10.45 -4.51
CA LYS A 135 1.99 -11.25 -5.72
C LYS A 135 3.02 -10.56 -6.62
N VAL A 136 2.90 -9.23 -6.80
CA VAL A 136 3.86 -8.44 -7.57
C VAL A 136 5.25 -8.51 -6.93
N PHE A 137 5.32 -8.30 -5.61
CA PHE A 137 6.59 -8.35 -4.87
C PHE A 137 7.29 -9.69 -5.05
N ARG A 138 6.55 -10.79 -5.01
CA ARG A 138 7.12 -12.13 -5.22
C ARG A 138 7.57 -12.36 -6.66
N GLN A 139 6.95 -11.70 -7.62
CA GLN A 139 7.30 -11.79 -9.04
C GLN A 139 8.58 -11.00 -9.37
N LEU A 140 8.82 -9.92 -8.67
CA LEU A 140 10.01 -9.10 -8.83
C LEU A 140 11.18 -9.72 -8.05
#